data_00143e36f770788b4acb6026e2589df4
#
_entry.id   00143e36f770788b4acb6026e2589df4
#
_cell.length_a   1.000
_cell.length_b   1.000
_cell.length_c   1.000
_cell.angle_alpha   90.00
_cell.angle_beta   90.00
_cell.angle_gamma   90.00
#
_symmetry.space_group_name_H-M   'P 1'
#
loop_
_entity.id
_entity.type
_entity.pdbx_description
1 polymer ?
#
loop_
_entity_poly.entity_id
_entity_poly.type
_entity_poly.pdbx_seq_one_letter_code
_entity_poly.pdbx_strand_id
1 'polypeptide(L)'
;SMSLVCVRNGSLAREAIRRECGHADWPAFSAAVDAAPAAVAAVLPMEETEITPRRPAGRIPLGAAATKATLPRAAVEGQALSLRLHSRWVGTPTTQLLLTGGASENPSVAKIFADVFGAPVLRLAVSDSAALGAALRAAEGACGAKMADLEAVFCAPAPGVVQPNPALRAAYDALEAQLARALA
;
A
#
# COMPACT_ATOMS: atom_id res chain seq x y z
N SER A 1 2.97 17.90 12.75
CA SER A 1 2.20 18.18 11.53
C SER A 1 1.92 16.87 10.81
N MET A 2 0.77 16.74 10.18
CA MET A 2 0.37 15.57 9.39
C MET A 2 0.21 15.99 7.93
N SER A 3 0.72 15.16 7.03
CA SER A 3 0.57 15.33 5.60
C SER A 3 -0.30 14.20 5.05
N LEU A 4 -1.17 14.48 4.10
CA LEU A 4 -2.12 13.51 3.55
C LEU A 4 -1.96 13.40 2.03
N VAL A 5 -1.82 12.16 1.54
CA VAL A 5 -1.90 11.82 0.12
C VAL A 5 -3.11 10.90 -0.05
N CYS A 6 -4.09 11.33 -0.83
CA CYS A 6 -5.28 10.55 -1.11
C CYS A 6 -5.19 9.92 -2.49
N VAL A 7 -5.51 8.63 -2.58
CA VAL A 7 -5.67 7.91 -3.83
C VAL A 7 -7.06 7.26 -3.87
N ARG A 8 -7.69 7.25 -5.04
CA ARG A 8 -9.02 6.65 -5.21
C ARG A 8 -8.93 5.16 -5.50
N ASN A 9 -8.00 4.77 -6.35
CA ASN A 9 -7.88 3.40 -6.87
C ASN A 9 -7.05 2.50 -5.93
N GLY A 10 -7.53 2.33 -4.70
CA GLY A 10 -6.93 1.46 -3.68
C GLY A 10 -7.46 0.02 -3.75
N SER A 11 -8.28 -0.36 -2.77
CA SER A 11 -8.84 -1.72 -2.63
C SER A 11 -9.75 -2.11 -3.79
N LEU A 12 -10.55 -1.18 -4.31
CA LEU A 12 -11.47 -1.46 -5.43
C LEU A 12 -10.72 -1.85 -6.70
N ALA A 13 -9.58 -1.22 -6.99
CA ALA A 13 -8.76 -1.61 -8.13
C ALA A 13 -8.14 -3.00 -7.95
N ARG A 14 -7.69 -3.36 -6.73
CA ARG A 14 -7.23 -4.73 -6.45
C ARG A 14 -8.37 -5.75 -6.58
N GLU A 15 -9.57 -5.39 -6.15
CA GLU A 15 -10.76 -6.24 -6.31
C GLU A 15 -11.09 -6.47 -7.80
N ALA A 16 -11.02 -5.45 -8.62
CA ALA A 16 -11.22 -5.57 -10.07
C ALA A 16 -10.17 -6.50 -10.70
N ILE A 17 -8.89 -6.34 -10.37
CA ILE A 17 -7.81 -7.22 -10.83
C ILE A 17 -8.02 -8.65 -10.34
N ARG A 18 -8.43 -8.86 -9.09
CA ARG A 18 -8.73 -10.19 -8.55
C ARG A 18 -9.78 -10.90 -9.40
N ARG A 19 -10.88 -10.23 -9.72
CA ARG A 19 -11.97 -10.76 -10.56
C ARG A 19 -11.51 -11.03 -11.99
N GLU A 20 -10.80 -10.08 -12.61
CA GLU A 20 -10.27 -10.21 -13.97
C GLU A 20 -9.34 -11.41 -14.11
N CYS A 21 -8.48 -11.63 -13.11
CA CYS A 21 -7.58 -12.79 -13.10
C CYS A 21 -8.30 -14.11 -12.74
N GLY A 22 -9.57 -14.04 -12.30
CA GLY A 22 -10.36 -15.23 -11.98
C GLY A 22 -10.06 -15.83 -10.61
N HIS A 23 -9.47 -15.06 -9.69
CA HIS A 23 -9.24 -15.52 -8.32
C HIS A 23 -10.53 -15.42 -7.49
N ALA A 24 -10.97 -16.55 -6.92
CA ALA A 24 -12.23 -16.65 -6.20
C ALA A 24 -12.24 -15.77 -4.93
N ASP A 25 -11.13 -15.70 -4.23
CA ASP A 25 -11.00 -15.04 -2.94
C ASP A 25 -9.63 -14.35 -2.77
N TRP A 26 -9.43 -13.69 -1.65
CA TRP A 26 -8.17 -13.00 -1.33
C TRP A 26 -7.01 -13.95 -1.05
N PRO A 27 -7.17 -15.12 -0.41
CA PRO A 27 -6.11 -16.13 -0.32
C PRO A 27 -5.58 -16.56 -1.68
N ALA A 28 -6.44 -16.86 -2.66
CA ALA A 28 -6.03 -17.21 -4.02
C ALA A 28 -5.30 -16.05 -4.73
N PHE A 29 -5.78 -14.81 -4.54
CA PHE A 29 -5.08 -13.62 -5.04
C PHE A 29 -3.69 -13.48 -4.41
N SER A 30 -3.56 -13.65 -3.09
CA SER A 30 -2.29 -13.56 -2.38
C SER A 30 -1.30 -14.63 -2.84
N ALA A 31 -1.77 -15.86 -3.04
CA ALA A 31 -0.94 -16.93 -3.58
C ALA A 31 -0.38 -16.59 -4.98
N ALA A 32 -1.21 -15.96 -5.84
CA ALA A 32 -0.76 -15.49 -7.15
C ALA A 32 0.24 -14.33 -7.04
N VAL A 33 0.03 -13.41 -6.08
CA VAL A 33 1.01 -12.34 -5.77
C VAL A 33 2.36 -12.94 -5.38
N ASP A 34 2.37 -13.94 -4.50
CA ASP A 34 3.61 -14.54 -3.99
C ASP A 34 4.33 -15.38 -5.03
N ALA A 35 3.59 -16.04 -5.93
CA ALA A 35 4.16 -16.85 -7.01
C ALA A 35 4.80 -16.02 -8.14
N ALA A 36 4.40 -14.77 -8.30
CA ALA A 36 4.91 -13.92 -9.36
C ALA A 36 6.28 -13.31 -9.00
N PRO A 37 7.19 -13.13 -9.98
CA PRO A 37 8.50 -12.52 -9.73
C PRO A 37 8.35 -11.05 -9.31
N ALA A 38 9.17 -10.65 -8.33
CA ALA A 38 9.17 -9.31 -7.77
C ALA A 38 9.91 -8.32 -8.68
N ALA A 39 9.44 -7.08 -8.74
CA ALA A 39 10.10 -5.95 -9.40
C ALA A 39 10.42 -6.16 -10.89
N VAL A 40 9.71 -7.04 -11.58
CA VAL A 40 9.87 -7.32 -13.03
C VAL A 40 8.85 -6.54 -13.84
N ALA A 41 7.60 -6.51 -13.38
CA ALA A 41 6.49 -5.80 -13.99
C ALA A 41 5.69 -5.08 -12.89
N ALA A 42 5.26 -3.86 -13.16
CA ALA A 42 4.27 -3.19 -12.34
C ALA A 42 3.18 -2.56 -13.22
N VAL A 43 2.00 -2.42 -12.69
CA VAL A 43 0.87 -1.79 -13.36
C VAL A 43 0.16 -0.90 -12.36
N LEU A 44 0.04 0.39 -12.64
CA LEU A 44 -0.84 1.25 -11.84
C LEU A 44 -2.26 1.14 -12.41
N PRO A 45 -3.17 0.42 -11.75
CA PRO A 45 -4.54 0.29 -12.19
C PRO A 45 -5.38 1.48 -11.70
N MET A 46 -6.16 2.05 -12.59
CA MET A 46 -7.10 3.13 -12.31
C MET A 46 -8.46 2.74 -12.90
N GLU A 47 -9.33 2.16 -12.08
CA GLU A 47 -10.69 1.76 -12.48
C GLU A 47 -11.59 2.99 -12.66
N GLU A 48 -11.30 4.06 -11.91
CA GLU A 48 -11.93 5.36 -12.02
C GLU A 48 -10.87 6.46 -12.18
N THR A 49 -11.31 7.68 -12.49
CA THR A 49 -10.42 8.86 -12.49
C THR A 49 -9.69 8.97 -11.17
N GLU A 50 -8.37 8.88 -11.21
CA GLU A 50 -7.51 9.04 -10.03
C GLU A 50 -7.40 10.51 -9.62
N ILE A 51 -7.20 10.76 -8.33
CA ILE A 51 -7.07 12.10 -7.75
C ILE A 51 -5.62 12.50 -7.47
N THR A 52 -4.75 11.53 -7.25
CA THR A 52 -3.31 11.76 -7.01
C THR A 52 -2.44 10.78 -7.81
N PRO A 53 -1.89 11.23 -8.97
CA PRO A 53 -2.20 12.48 -9.69
C PRO A 53 -3.59 12.40 -10.35
N ARG A 54 -4.15 13.53 -10.75
CA ARG A 54 -5.43 13.52 -11.47
C ARG A 54 -5.24 12.93 -12.86
N ARG A 55 -5.76 11.71 -13.07
CA ARG A 55 -5.66 10.95 -14.32
C ARG A 55 -6.97 10.22 -14.60
N PRO A 56 -7.39 10.11 -15.88
CA PRO A 56 -8.55 9.31 -16.24
C PRO A 56 -8.33 7.83 -15.91
N ALA A 57 -9.43 7.07 -15.84
CA ALA A 57 -9.39 5.62 -15.74
C ALA A 57 -8.51 5.00 -16.84
N GLY A 58 -7.83 3.91 -16.50
CA GLY A 58 -6.88 3.22 -17.38
C GLY A 58 -5.80 2.49 -16.61
N ARG A 59 -4.73 2.13 -17.32
CA ARG A 59 -3.59 1.41 -16.71
C ARG A 59 -2.28 2.00 -17.20
N ILE A 60 -1.32 2.15 -16.30
CA ILE A 60 0.05 2.52 -16.65
C ILE A 60 0.93 1.30 -16.44
N PRO A 61 1.35 0.61 -17.52
CA PRO A 61 2.28 -0.50 -17.43
C PRO A 61 3.72 0.00 -17.25
N LEU A 62 4.50 -0.73 -16.44
CA LEU A 62 5.89 -0.44 -16.13
C LEU A 62 6.72 -1.73 -16.17
N GLY A 63 7.94 -1.66 -16.64
CA GLY A 63 8.81 -2.82 -16.76
C GLY A 63 8.36 -3.79 -17.85
N ALA A 64 8.42 -5.08 -17.59
CA ALA A 64 7.94 -6.11 -18.50
C ALA A 64 6.40 -6.13 -18.60
N ALA A 65 5.88 -6.69 -19.68
CA ALA A 65 4.44 -6.87 -19.84
C ALA A 65 3.90 -7.85 -18.77
N ALA A 66 2.90 -7.40 -18.03
CA ALA A 66 2.21 -8.25 -17.07
C ALA A 66 1.30 -9.24 -17.81
N THR A 67 1.37 -10.50 -17.42
CA THR A 67 0.46 -11.56 -17.86
C THR A 67 -0.66 -11.74 -16.86
N LYS A 68 -1.69 -12.51 -17.19
CA LYS A 68 -2.76 -12.84 -16.24
C LYS A 68 -2.23 -13.45 -14.92
N ALA A 69 -1.13 -14.21 -14.98
CA ALA A 69 -0.52 -14.81 -13.80
C ALA A 69 0.28 -13.81 -12.96
N THR A 70 0.87 -12.77 -13.55
CA THR A 70 1.71 -11.80 -12.84
C THR A 70 0.99 -10.50 -12.51
N LEU A 71 -0.17 -10.24 -13.13
CA LEU A 71 -0.94 -9.02 -12.96
C LEU A 71 -1.37 -8.75 -11.50
N PRO A 72 -1.72 -9.74 -10.67
CA PRO A 72 -2.02 -9.51 -9.26
C PRO A 72 -0.88 -8.81 -8.52
N ARG A 73 0.35 -9.31 -8.66
CA ARG A 73 1.53 -8.70 -8.06
C ARG A 73 1.84 -7.34 -8.68
N ALA A 74 1.87 -7.27 -10.00
CA ALA A 74 2.17 -6.05 -10.74
C ALA A 74 1.24 -4.88 -10.32
N ALA A 75 -0.04 -5.16 -10.08
CA ALA A 75 -1.00 -4.16 -9.63
C ALA A 75 -0.68 -3.63 -8.22
N VAL A 76 -0.36 -4.52 -7.28
CA VAL A 76 0.02 -4.10 -5.91
C VAL A 76 1.33 -3.31 -5.93
N GLU A 77 2.32 -3.75 -6.72
CA GLU A 77 3.59 -3.03 -6.89
C GLU A 77 3.38 -1.63 -7.50
N GLY A 78 2.53 -1.51 -8.54
CA GLY A 78 2.20 -0.23 -9.15
C GLY A 78 1.53 0.74 -8.18
N GLN A 79 0.61 0.27 -7.35
CA GLN A 79 -0.01 1.09 -6.30
C GLN A 79 1.01 1.53 -5.24
N ALA A 80 1.88 0.64 -4.77
CA ALA A 80 2.92 0.97 -3.80
C ALA A 80 3.93 1.98 -4.37
N LEU A 81 4.33 1.82 -5.65
CA LEU A 81 5.21 2.76 -6.37
C LEU A 81 4.57 4.15 -6.49
N SER A 82 3.27 4.21 -6.81
CA SER A 82 2.54 5.48 -6.88
C SER A 82 2.51 6.18 -5.53
N LEU A 83 2.22 5.46 -4.45
CA LEU A 83 2.23 6.03 -3.10
C LEU A 83 3.63 6.51 -2.70
N ARG A 84 4.69 5.75 -2.99
CA ARG A 84 6.07 6.15 -2.73
C ARG A 84 6.44 7.42 -3.50
N LEU A 85 6.14 7.48 -4.79
CA LEU A 85 6.41 8.64 -5.65
C LEU A 85 5.71 9.90 -5.13
N HIS A 86 4.41 9.79 -4.82
CA HIS A 86 3.60 10.93 -4.40
C HIS A 86 3.77 11.31 -2.92
N SER A 87 4.53 10.55 -2.14
CA SER A 87 4.93 10.92 -0.77
C SER A 87 6.28 11.64 -0.70
N ARG A 88 7.03 11.74 -1.81
CA ARG A 88 8.37 12.36 -1.83
C ARG A 88 8.40 13.83 -1.39
N TRP A 89 7.31 14.55 -1.60
CA TRP A 89 7.21 15.94 -1.18
C TRP A 89 7.26 16.15 0.35
N VAL A 90 7.09 15.11 1.14
CA VAL A 90 7.30 15.16 2.60
C VAL A 90 8.74 15.52 2.95
N GLY A 91 9.69 15.25 2.04
CA GLY A 91 11.08 15.72 2.14
C GLY A 91 11.96 14.96 3.12
N THR A 92 11.42 13.96 3.81
CA THR A 92 12.18 13.09 4.72
C THR A 92 12.14 11.64 4.26
N PRO A 93 13.24 10.88 4.41
CA PRO A 93 13.23 9.45 4.12
C PRO A 93 12.19 8.71 4.97
N THR A 94 11.49 7.77 4.36
CA THR A 94 10.61 6.86 5.10
C THR A 94 11.43 5.94 5.95
N THR A 95 11.31 6.03 7.26
CA THR A 95 12.04 5.17 8.22
C THR A 95 11.26 3.93 8.60
N GLN A 96 9.94 4.01 8.56
CA GLN A 96 9.02 2.89 8.75
C GLN A 96 7.66 3.20 8.15
N LEU A 97 6.89 2.16 7.85
CA LEU A 97 5.50 2.24 7.45
C LEU A 97 4.61 1.61 8.52
N LEU A 98 3.48 2.21 8.79
CA LEU A 98 2.42 1.62 9.59
C LEU A 98 1.22 1.36 8.67
N LEU A 99 0.94 0.10 8.38
CA LEU A 99 -0.21 -0.29 7.59
C LEU A 99 -1.43 -0.53 8.50
N THR A 100 -2.57 -0.06 8.04
CA THR A 100 -3.85 -0.20 8.72
C THR A 100 -4.98 -0.47 7.72
N GLY A 101 -6.14 -0.90 8.21
CA GLY A 101 -7.29 -1.26 7.39
C GLY A 101 -7.15 -2.66 6.79
N GLY A 102 -8.17 -3.13 6.05
CA GLY A 102 -8.26 -4.51 5.58
C GLY A 102 -7.08 -5.01 4.73
N ALA A 103 -6.42 -4.12 3.98
CA ALA A 103 -5.24 -4.49 3.19
C ALA A 103 -4.00 -4.80 4.06
N SER A 104 -3.94 -4.29 5.30
CA SER A 104 -2.82 -4.55 6.22
C SER A 104 -2.83 -5.98 6.75
N GLU A 105 -3.97 -6.67 6.71
CA GLU A 105 -4.09 -8.07 7.10
C GLU A 105 -3.43 -9.02 6.11
N ASN A 106 -3.21 -8.56 4.88
CA ASN A 106 -2.60 -9.36 3.83
C ASN A 106 -1.06 -9.28 3.89
N PRO A 107 -0.35 -10.37 4.25
CA PRO A 107 1.10 -10.36 4.40
C PRO A 107 1.84 -10.12 3.08
N SER A 108 1.30 -10.55 1.94
CA SER A 108 1.90 -10.33 0.62
C SER A 108 1.89 -8.84 0.25
N VAL A 109 0.80 -8.13 0.58
CA VAL A 109 0.70 -6.68 0.40
C VAL A 109 1.72 -5.97 1.31
N ALA A 110 1.77 -6.33 2.60
CA ALA A 110 2.72 -5.73 3.53
C ALA A 110 4.18 -5.93 3.08
N LYS A 111 4.51 -7.11 2.54
CA LYS A 111 5.84 -7.40 2.01
C LYS A 111 6.19 -6.54 0.80
N ILE A 112 5.27 -6.36 -0.15
CA ILE A 112 5.48 -5.49 -1.31
C ILE A 112 5.70 -4.04 -0.86
N PHE A 113 4.92 -3.55 0.09
CA PHE A 113 5.11 -2.18 0.61
C PHE A 113 6.48 -2.02 1.28
N ALA A 114 6.93 -3.00 2.08
CA ALA A 114 8.27 -2.98 2.67
C ALA A 114 9.35 -2.90 1.59
N ASP A 115 9.27 -3.75 0.57
CA ASP A 115 10.24 -3.85 -0.51
C ASP A 115 10.27 -2.58 -1.38
N VAL A 116 9.11 -2.07 -1.77
CA VAL A 116 8.98 -0.87 -2.61
C VAL A 116 9.50 0.37 -1.88
N PHE A 117 9.13 0.57 -0.61
CA PHE A 117 9.59 1.73 0.17
C PHE A 117 11.02 1.56 0.68
N GLY A 118 11.53 0.34 0.76
CA GLY A 118 12.83 0.03 1.37
C GLY A 118 12.85 0.32 2.87
N ALA A 119 11.70 0.17 3.53
CA ALA A 119 11.50 0.48 4.94
C ALA A 119 10.70 -0.63 5.63
N PRO A 120 10.95 -0.90 6.93
CA PRO A 120 10.18 -1.88 7.67
C PRO A 120 8.70 -1.49 7.75
N VAL A 121 7.84 -2.49 7.66
CA VAL A 121 6.39 -2.35 7.78
C VAL A 121 5.91 -2.94 9.09
N LEU A 122 5.22 -2.13 9.86
CA LEU A 122 4.43 -2.50 11.03
C LEU A 122 2.94 -2.56 10.63
N ARG A 123 2.17 -3.38 11.29
CA ARG A 123 0.72 -3.45 11.10
C ARG A 123 0.03 -3.09 12.41
N LEU A 124 -1.07 -2.35 12.37
CA LEU A 124 -1.90 -2.18 13.55
C LEU A 124 -2.65 -3.47 13.86
N ALA A 125 -2.82 -3.74 15.15
CA ALA A 125 -3.63 -4.88 15.62
C ALA A 125 -5.13 -4.69 15.36
N VAL A 126 -5.55 -3.47 15.02
CA VAL A 126 -6.95 -3.09 14.80
C VAL A 126 -7.18 -2.80 13.32
N SER A 127 -8.15 -3.48 12.72
CA SER A 127 -8.51 -3.33 11.29
C SER A 127 -9.30 -2.04 11.02
N ASP A 128 -10.15 -1.60 11.95
CA ASP A 128 -10.95 -0.38 11.82
C ASP A 128 -10.32 0.80 12.60
N SER A 129 -9.25 1.34 12.03
CA SER A 129 -8.51 2.46 12.63
C SER A 129 -9.32 3.76 12.67
N ALA A 130 -10.30 3.94 11.77
CA ALA A 130 -11.15 5.13 11.77
C ALA A 130 -12.12 5.13 12.96
N ALA A 131 -12.78 3.99 13.22
CA ALA A 131 -13.63 3.83 14.39
C ALA A 131 -12.83 3.92 15.68
N LEU A 132 -11.63 3.30 15.73
CA LEU A 132 -10.73 3.43 16.88
C LEU A 132 -10.39 4.91 17.14
N GLY A 133 -9.95 5.65 16.13
CA GLY A 133 -9.61 7.06 16.27
C GLY A 133 -10.78 7.91 16.79
N ALA A 134 -11.99 7.67 16.29
CA ALA A 134 -13.19 8.33 16.79
C ALA A 134 -13.48 8.00 18.27
N ALA A 135 -13.32 6.73 18.67
CA ALA A 135 -13.51 6.30 20.06
C ALA A 135 -12.47 6.92 21.01
N LEU A 136 -11.19 6.99 20.58
CA LEU A 136 -10.12 7.62 21.38
C LEU A 136 -10.41 9.11 21.59
N ARG A 137 -10.85 9.82 20.54
CA ARG A 137 -11.23 11.25 20.66
C ARG A 137 -12.44 11.45 21.56
N ALA A 138 -13.43 10.56 21.50
CA ALA A 138 -14.58 10.60 22.39
C ALA A 138 -14.18 10.37 23.87
N ALA A 139 -13.30 9.41 24.12
CA ALA A 139 -12.79 9.13 25.47
C ALA A 139 -11.99 10.32 26.03
N GLU A 140 -11.14 10.95 25.23
CA GLU A 140 -10.42 12.16 25.63
C GLU A 140 -11.40 13.30 25.98
N GLY A 141 -12.40 13.56 25.14
CA GLY A 141 -13.34 14.66 25.33
C GLY A 141 -14.35 14.42 26.45
N ALA A 142 -14.88 13.21 26.61
CA ALA A 142 -15.93 12.88 27.54
C ALA A 142 -15.42 12.44 28.93
N CYS A 143 -14.26 11.74 28.97
CA CYS A 143 -13.73 11.15 30.20
C CYS A 143 -12.47 11.85 30.72
N GLY A 144 -11.95 12.83 30.00
CA GLY A 144 -10.70 13.52 30.35
C GLY A 144 -9.44 12.59 30.23
N ALA A 145 -9.55 11.49 29.54
CA ALA A 145 -8.41 10.59 29.32
C ALA A 145 -7.32 11.28 28.48
N LYS A 146 -6.05 11.01 28.77
CA LYS A 146 -4.97 11.57 27.95
C LYS A 146 -4.79 10.74 26.69
N MET A 147 -4.72 11.40 25.53
CA MET A 147 -4.56 10.73 24.23
C MET A 147 -3.33 9.80 24.22
N ALA A 148 -2.19 10.24 24.78
CA ALA A 148 -0.98 9.42 24.82
C ALA A 148 -1.16 8.10 25.58
N ASP A 149 -1.92 8.09 26.66
CA ASP A 149 -2.20 6.88 27.43
C ASP A 149 -3.13 5.94 26.65
N LEU A 150 -4.12 6.51 25.97
CA LEU A 150 -5.03 5.77 25.09
C LEU A 150 -4.28 5.15 23.89
N GLU A 151 -3.43 5.93 23.24
CA GLU A 151 -2.62 5.45 22.11
C GLU A 151 -1.69 4.31 22.53
N ALA A 152 -1.05 4.42 23.69
CA ALA A 152 -0.17 3.37 24.22
C ALA A 152 -0.89 2.04 24.42
N VAL A 153 -2.16 2.08 24.78
CA VAL A 153 -2.97 0.86 25.03
C VAL A 153 -3.60 0.32 23.74
N PHE A 154 -4.16 1.19 22.91
CA PHE A 154 -5.02 0.77 21.80
C PHE A 154 -4.39 0.86 20.41
N CYS A 155 -3.29 1.59 20.25
CA CYS A 155 -2.61 1.76 18.95
C CYS A 155 -1.29 0.99 18.86
N ALA A 156 -1.08 0.00 19.73
CA ALA A 156 0.11 -0.83 19.66
C ALA A 156 0.17 -1.60 18.32
N PRO A 157 1.35 -1.67 17.68
CA PRO A 157 1.52 -2.49 16.49
C PRO A 157 1.25 -3.98 16.80
N ALA A 158 0.70 -4.69 15.83
CA ALA A 158 0.63 -6.15 15.90
C ALA A 158 2.05 -6.73 15.96
N PRO A 159 2.23 -7.91 16.59
CA PRO A 159 3.53 -8.57 16.61
C PRO A 159 4.08 -8.84 15.19
N GLY A 160 5.38 -8.70 15.05
CA GLY A 160 6.09 -8.94 13.80
C GLY A 160 6.28 -7.68 12.96
N VAL A 161 7.48 -7.56 12.42
CA VAL A 161 7.91 -6.48 11.54
C VAL A 161 8.26 -7.10 10.19
N VAL A 162 7.65 -6.61 9.12
CA VAL A 162 7.97 -7.06 7.76
C VAL A 162 9.17 -6.28 7.26
N GLN A 163 10.32 -6.95 7.10
CA GLN A 163 11.55 -6.33 6.62
C GLN A 163 11.59 -6.23 5.10
N PRO A 164 12.14 -5.13 4.54
CA PRO A 164 12.36 -5.01 3.11
C PRO A 164 13.46 -5.96 2.63
N ASN A 165 13.39 -6.36 1.35
CA ASN A 165 14.49 -7.04 0.67
C ASN A 165 15.37 -5.99 -0.03
N PRO A 166 16.57 -5.69 0.47
CA PRO A 166 17.43 -4.65 -0.10
C PRO A 166 17.89 -4.96 -1.53
N ALA A 167 17.91 -6.24 -1.94
CA ALA A 167 18.30 -6.63 -3.30
C ALA A 167 17.31 -6.13 -4.37
N LEU A 168 16.07 -5.82 -4.00
CA LEU A 168 15.04 -5.32 -4.93
C LEU A 168 15.05 -3.80 -5.10
N ARG A 169 15.84 -3.08 -4.29
CA ARG A 169 15.82 -1.61 -4.25
C ARG A 169 16.05 -0.97 -5.61
N ALA A 170 17.12 -1.36 -6.31
CA ALA A 170 17.49 -0.77 -7.59
C ALA A 170 16.40 -1.02 -8.67
N ALA A 171 15.78 -2.20 -8.67
CA ALA A 171 14.72 -2.53 -9.60
C ALA A 171 13.45 -1.69 -9.35
N TYR A 172 13.04 -1.51 -8.10
CA TYR A 172 11.91 -0.63 -7.79
C TYR A 172 12.21 0.85 -8.05
N ASP A 173 13.44 1.31 -7.85
CA ASP A 173 13.82 2.68 -8.20
C ASP A 173 13.74 2.91 -9.72
N ALA A 174 14.11 1.92 -10.53
CA ALA A 174 13.96 1.97 -11.98
C ALA A 174 12.48 2.00 -12.43
N LEU A 175 11.62 1.19 -11.81
CA LEU A 175 10.18 1.18 -12.09
C LEU A 175 9.52 2.51 -11.66
N GLU A 176 9.89 3.06 -10.51
CA GLU A 176 9.37 4.36 -10.08
C GLU A 176 9.79 5.49 -11.01
N ALA A 177 11.03 5.47 -11.54
CA ALA A 177 11.47 6.45 -12.53
C ALA A 177 10.68 6.34 -13.84
N GLN A 178 10.28 5.12 -14.24
CA GLN A 178 9.37 4.93 -15.38
C GLN A 178 7.98 5.51 -15.07
N LEU A 179 7.43 5.24 -13.89
CA LEU A 179 6.15 5.81 -13.47
C LEU A 179 6.18 7.34 -13.48
N ALA A 180 7.22 7.95 -12.91
CA ALA A 180 7.37 9.40 -12.90
C ALA A 180 7.36 9.99 -14.32
N ARG A 181 8.05 9.35 -15.29
CA ARG A 181 8.01 9.78 -16.70
C ARG A 181 6.63 9.59 -17.35
N ALA A 182 5.93 8.51 -17.02
CA ALA A 182 4.58 8.25 -17.57
C ALA A 182 3.51 9.21 -17.01
N LEU A 183 3.79 9.83 -15.86
CA LEU A 183 2.90 10.78 -15.20
C LEU A 183 3.23 12.24 -15.52
N ALA A 184 4.41 12.56 -16.03
CA ALA A 184 4.81 13.88 -16.46
C ALA A 184 4.03 14.31 -17.72
#